data_b9d7b1a1f288955ef28ab96417f9498f
#
_entry.id   b9d7b1a1f288955ef28ab96417f9498f
#
_cell.length_a   1.000
_cell.length_b   1.000
_cell.length_c   1.000
_cell.angle_alpha   90.00
_cell.angle_beta   90.00
_cell.angle_gamma   90.00
#
_symmetry.space_group_name_H-M   'P 1'
#
loop_
_entity.id
_entity.type
_entity.pdbx_description
1 polymer ?
#
loop_
_entity_poly.entity_id
_entity_poly.type
_entity_poly.pdbx_seq_one_letter_code
_entity_poly.pdbx_strand_id
1 'polypeptide(L)'
;MNEFRLEDGVITIRKYKPVDCAAMAKLFYDTVHTINAMDYTKEQLNVWAKESVDLEAWNLSFLNHNTFIAEINGEILGFADMDSAGYLDRLYVHKDFQRRGIAAALLNELERCARETGISSFETYASITARSFFEKQEYTVESENRIIR
;
A
#
# COMPACT_ATOMS: atom_id res chain seq x y z
N MET A 1 15.29 -6.81 -7.43
CA MET A 1 14.17 -5.96 -7.86
C MET A 1 13.12 -6.81 -8.55
N ASN A 2 11.86 -6.66 -8.17
CA ASN A 2 10.78 -7.42 -8.76
C ASN A 2 10.18 -6.71 -9.97
N GLU A 3 9.95 -7.48 -11.02
CA GLU A 3 9.31 -6.99 -12.22
C GLU A 3 8.23 -7.99 -12.66
N PHE A 4 7.15 -7.48 -13.21
CA PHE A 4 6.14 -8.31 -13.87
C PHE A 4 5.48 -7.51 -14.99
N ARG A 5 4.94 -8.23 -15.97
CA ARG A 5 4.42 -7.60 -17.17
C ARG A 5 2.90 -7.47 -17.13
N LEU A 6 2.42 -6.28 -17.46
CA LEU A 6 1.03 -6.02 -17.77
C LEU A 6 0.92 -5.63 -19.24
N GLU A 7 -0.31 -5.47 -19.75
CA GLU A 7 -0.52 -5.05 -21.13
C GLU A 7 0.14 -3.70 -21.43
N ASP A 8 0.16 -2.81 -20.45
CA ASP A 8 0.70 -1.45 -20.59
C ASP A 8 2.23 -1.39 -20.45
N GLY A 9 2.88 -2.50 -20.14
CA GLY A 9 4.33 -2.55 -20.00
C GLY A 9 4.78 -3.38 -18.81
N VAL A 10 6.03 -3.15 -18.39
CA VAL A 10 6.65 -3.86 -17.27
C VAL A 10 6.50 -3.04 -16.00
N ILE A 11 5.91 -3.64 -14.98
CA ILE A 11 5.80 -3.04 -13.66
C ILE A 11 7.07 -3.38 -12.89
N THR A 12 7.69 -2.36 -12.29
CA THR A 12 8.90 -2.53 -11.47
C THR A 12 8.57 -2.21 -10.02
N ILE A 13 8.97 -3.07 -9.10
CA ILE A 13 8.86 -2.81 -7.66
C ILE A 13 10.24 -2.34 -7.19
N ARG A 14 10.30 -1.15 -6.63
CA ARG A 14 11.54 -0.53 -6.17
C ARG A 14 11.37 0.17 -4.84
N LYS A 15 12.50 0.51 -4.22
CA LYS A 15 12.48 1.24 -2.94
C LYS A 15 12.05 2.69 -3.12
N TYR A 16 11.44 3.21 -2.07
CA TYR A 16 11.01 4.59 -1.97
C TYR A 16 12.17 5.57 -2.04
N LYS A 17 11.93 6.72 -2.68
CA LYS A 17 12.80 7.89 -2.68
C LYS A 17 11.99 9.12 -2.27
N PRO A 18 12.57 10.09 -1.55
CA PRO A 18 11.82 11.29 -1.12
C PRO A 18 11.09 12.02 -2.25
N VAL A 19 11.64 12.02 -3.45
CA VAL A 19 11.00 12.65 -4.62
C VAL A 19 9.66 12.02 -4.97
N ASP A 20 9.38 10.81 -4.51
CA ASP A 20 8.13 10.10 -4.77
C ASP A 20 6.97 10.57 -3.91
N CYS A 21 7.25 11.25 -2.80
CA CYS A 21 6.26 11.49 -1.74
C CYS A 21 5.03 12.25 -2.22
N ALA A 22 5.19 13.31 -3.00
CA ALA A 22 4.06 14.10 -3.47
C ALA A 22 3.14 13.29 -4.38
N ALA A 23 3.71 12.48 -5.28
CA ALA A 23 2.92 11.64 -6.18
C ALA A 23 2.19 10.54 -5.41
N MET A 24 2.81 10.00 -4.35
CA MET A 24 2.17 8.99 -3.49
C MET A 24 1.00 9.59 -2.72
N ALA A 25 1.12 10.81 -2.23
CA ALA A 25 0.04 11.50 -1.53
C ALA A 25 -1.16 11.71 -2.45
N LYS A 26 -0.92 12.11 -3.70
CA LYS A 26 -1.98 12.27 -4.69
C LYS A 26 -2.66 10.94 -5.00
N LEU A 27 -1.89 9.89 -5.20
CA LEU A 27 -2.42 8.55 -5.45
C LEU A 27 -3.29 8.09 -4.28
N PHE A 28 -2.83 8.29 -3.06
CA PHE A 28 -3.58 7.96 -1.85
C PHE A 28 -4.93 8.66 -1.82
N TYR A 29 -4.94 9.98 -2.01
CA TYR A 29 -6.18 10.75 -2.01
C TYR A 29 -7.15 10.25 -3.09
N ASP A 30 -6.66 10.12 -4.32
CA ASP A 30 -7.49 9.69 -5.45
C ASP A 30 -8.05 8.29 -5.25
N THR A 31 -7.25 7.37 -4.72
CA THR A 31 -7.68 5.98 -4.50
C THR A 31 -8.72 5.90 -3.39
N VAL A 32 -8.49 6.57 -2.26
CA VAL A 32 -9.45 6.55 -1.15
C VAL A 32 -10.80 7.14 -1.59
N HIS A 33 -10.78 8.28 -2.27
CA HIS A 33 -12.01 8.97 -2.68
C HIS A 33 -12.70 8.34 -3.90
N THR A 34 -12.10 7.35 -4.53
CA THR A 34 -12.67 6.65 -5.69
C THR A 34 -13.03 5.21 -5.35
N ILE A 35 -12.03 4.42 -4.95
CA ILE A 35 -12.20 2.97 -4.73
C ILE A 35 -12.89 2.70 -3.38
N ASN A 36 -12.42 3.34 -2.31
CA ASN A 36 -13.00 3.14 -0.99
C ASN A 36 -14.37 3.81 -0.84
N ALA A 37 -14.73 4.72 -1.74
CA ALA A 37 -16.03 5.37 -1.75
C ALA A 37 -17.20 4.40 -1.89
N MET A 38 -16.98 3.18 -2.36
CA MET A 38 -18.01 2.15 -2.47
C MET A 38 -18.44 1.62 -1.10
N ASP A 39 -17.56 1.69 -0.08
CA ASP A 39 -17.76 1.08 1.23
C ASP A 39 -17.82 2.07 2.38
N TYR A 40 -17.54 3.36 2.12
CA TYR A 40 -17.44 4.39 3.17
C TYR A 40 -18.19 5.64 2.78
N THR A 41 -18.68 6.39 3.78
CA THR A 41 -19.35 7.67 3.54
C THR A 41 -18.35 8.74 3.14
N LYS A 42 -18.84 9.80 2.51
CA LYS A 42 -18.02 10.95 2.14
C LYS A 42 -17.31 11.55 3.36
N GLU A 43 -18.00 11.61 4.49
CA GLU A 43 -17.42 12.13 5.73
C GLU A 43 -16.27 11.26 6.22
N GLN A 44 -16.45 9.93 6.19
CA GLN A 44 -15.38 8.99 6.54
C GLN A 44 -14.17 9.13 5.61
N LEU A 45 -14.41 9.28 4.32
CA LEU A 45 -13.34 9.45 3.34
C LEU A 45 -12.55 10.74 3.57
N ASN A 46 -13.23 11.83 3.91
CA ASN A 46 -12.59 13.12 4.15
C ASN A 46 -11.73 13.13 5.42
N VAL A 47 -12.09 12.33 6.42
CA VAL A 47 -11.28 12.16 7.62
C VAL A 47 -10.06 11.27 7.32
N TRP A 48 -10.27 10.20 6.56
CA TRP A 48 -9.22 9.24 6.20
C TRP A 48 -8.18 9.87 5.28
N ALA A 49 -8.63 10.51 4.19
CA ALA A 49 -7.73 11.13 3.21
C ALA A 49 -8.14 12.57 2.96
N LYS A 50 -7.52 13.47 3.69
CA LYS A 50 -7.73 14.92 3.54
C LYS A 50 -7.16 15.40 2.22
N GLU A 51 -7.65 16.52 1.74
CA GLU A 51 -7.20 17.13 0.49
C GLU A 51 -5.69 17.35 0.44
N SER A 52 -5.08 17.66 1.58
CA SER A 52 -3.64 17.76 1.66
C SER A 52 -3.11 16.97 2.84
N VAL A 53 -1.97 16.30 2.65
CA VAL A 53 -1.26 15.60 3.71
C VAL A 53 -0.01 16.39 4.09
N ASP A 54 0.51 16.15 5.29
CA ASP A 54 1.79 16.68 5.71
C ASP A 54 2.89 15.86 5.03
N LEU A 55 3.41 16.38 3.91
CA LEU A 55 4.42 15.67 3.13
C LEU A 55 5.71 15.43 3.90
N GLU A 56 6.08 16.34 4.79
CA GLU A 56 7.28 16.17 5.61
C GLU A 56 7.12 14.99 6.56
N ALA A 57 5.98 14.90 7.25
CA ALA A 57 5.69 13.78 8.14
C ALA A 57 5.60 12.46 7.37
N TRP A 58 4.97 12.46 6.18
CA TRP A 58 4.88 11.29 5.32
C TRP A 58 6.27 10.82 4.88
N ASN A 59 7.12 11.75 4.44
CA ASN A 59 8.47 11.40 4.02
C ASN A 59 9.27 10.75 5.15
N LEU A 60 9.21 11.32 6.36
CA LEU A 60 9.90 10.74 7.52
C LEU A 60 9.39 9.34 7.83
N SER A 61 8.07 9.13 7.76
CA SER A 61 7.47 7.82 7.99
C SER A 61 7.97 6.80 6.98
N PHE A 62 7.97 7.15 5.68
CA PHE A 62 8.44 6.25 4.63
C PHE A 62 9.94 5.93 4.76
N LEU A 63 10.74 6.89 5.17
CA LEU A 63 12.17 6.66 5.38
C LEU A 63 12.46 5.77 6.58
N ASN A 64 11.58 5.79 7.59
CA ASN A 64 11.73 4.96 8.80
C ASN A 64 11.13 3.56 8.62
N HIS A 65 10.38 3.32 7.56
CA HIS A 65 9.78 2.02 7.26
C HIS A 65 10.49 1.37 6.07
N ASN A 66 10.19 0.08 5.85
CA ASN A 66 10.45 -0.52 4.56
C ASN A 66 9.34 -0.05 3.64
N THR A 67 9.67 0.69 2.60
CA THR A 67 8.70 1.29 1.69
C THR A 67 9.04 0.96 0.25
N PHE A 68 8.08 0.39 -0.47
CA PHE A 68 8.25 0.01 -1.87
C PHE A 68 7.23 0.70 -2.77
N ILE A 69 7.68 0.98 -3.97
CA ILE A 69 6.91 1.66 -5.02
C ILE A 69 6.75 0.69 -6.19
N ALA A 70 5.56 0.65 -6.75
CA ALA A 70 5.30 -0.01 -8.03
C ALA A 70 5.18 1.07 -9.10
N GLU A 71 5.98 0.96 -10.17
CA GLU A 71 5.95 1.96 -11.25
C GLU A 71 6.00 1.32 -12.62
N ILE A 72 5.51 2.07 -13.60
CA ILE A 72 5.62 1.74 -15.02
C ILE A 72 5.98 3.03 -15.76
N ASN A 73 7.05 2.98 -16.56
CA ASN A 73 7.48 4.14 -17.37
C ASN A 73 7.62 5.43 -16.54
N GLY A 74 8.07 5.32 -15.29
CA GLY A 74 8.24 6.46 -14.40
C GLY A 74 6.97 6.91 -13.69
N GLU A 75 5.82 6.31 -13.98
CA GLU A 75 4.56 6.62 -13.29
C GLU A 75 4.36 5.68 -12.11
N ILE A 76 4.04 6.25 -10.94
CA ILE A 76 3.78 5.47 -9.74
C ILE A 76 2.36 4.91 -9.79
N LEU A 77 2.24 3.59 -9.72
CA LEU A 77 0.97 2.88 -9.75
C LEU A 77 0.53 2.33 -8.39
N GLY A 78 1.43 2.32 -7.43
CA GLY A 78 1.11 1.85 -6.10
C GLY A 78 2.28 1.99 -5.15
N PHE A 79 1.99 1.86 -3.87
CA PHE A 79 3.02 1.89 -2.84
C PHE A 79 2.55 1.16 -1.59
N ALA A 80 3.50 0.74 -0.78
CA ALA A 80 3.21 0.11 0.51
C ALA A 80 4.37 0.31 1.46
N ASP A 81 4.10 0.40 2.75
CA ASP A 81 5.13 0.49 3.76
C ASP A 81 4.81 -0.35 4.99
N MET A 82 5.87 -0.90 5.59
CA MET A 82 5.78 -1.78 6.74
C MET A 82 6.82 -1.37 7.78
N ASP A 83 6.44 -1.36 9.05
CA ASP A 83 7.37 -1.03 10.11
C ASP A 83 8.29 -2.22 10.46
N SER A 84 9.21 -2.00 11.40
CA SER A 84 10.20 -3.03 11.79
C SER A 84 9.60 -4.18 12.60
N ALA A 85 8.36 -4.08 13.02
CA ALA A 85 7.67 -5.13 13.76
C ALA A 85 6.79 -6.03 12.88
N GLY A 86 6.68 -5.71 11.58
CA GLY A 86 5.84 -6.47 10.67
C GLY A 86 4.43 -5.90 10.51
N TYR A 87 4.21 -4.67 10.95
CA TYR A 87 2.93 -4.00 10.77
C TYR A 87 2.90 -3.28 9.42
N LEU A 88 1.95 -3.67 8.58
CA LEU A 88 1.70 -2.99 7.30
C LEU A 88 0.88 -1.74 7.56
N ASP A 89 1.48 -0.58 7.31
CA ASP A 89 0.85 0.72 7.60
C ASP A 89 0.00 1.21 6.43
N ARG A 90 0.53 1.16 5.21
CA ARG A 90 -0.17 1.63 4.01
C ARG A 90 0.02 0.66 2.86
N LEU A 91 -1.03 0.51 2.06
CA LEU A 91 -0.99 -0.26 0.82
C LEU A 91 -2.05 0.33 -0.10
N TYR A 92 -1.63 1.05 -1.12
CA TYR A 92 -2.53 1.72 -2.05
C TYR A 92 -2.09 1.50 -3.48
N VAL A 93 -3.08 1.22 -4.35
CA VAL A 93 -2.86 1.02 -5.79
C VAL A 93 -3.71 2.02 -6.55
N HIS A 94 -3.13 2.61 -7.59
CA HIS A 94 -3.78 3.59 -8.46
C HIS A 94 -5.18 3.11 -8.86
N LYS A 95 -6.16 4.02 -8.83
CA LYS A 95 -7.57 3.71 -9.07
C LYS A 95 -7.85 3.02 -10.41
N ASP A 96 -7.04 3.27 -11.42
CA ASP A 96 -7.19 2.69 -12.75
C ASP A 96 -6.42 1.39 -12.95
N PHE A 97 -5.71 0.92 -11.92
CA PHE A 97 -4.86 -0.27 -12.01
C PHE A 97 -5.20 -1.32 -10.96
N GLN A 98 -6.44 -1.32 -10.49
CA GLN A 98 -6.93 -2.28 -9.51
C GLN A 98 -7.01 -3.69 -10.09
N ARG A 99 -6.84 -4.71 -9.23
CA ARG A 99 -7.01 -6.12 -9.58
C ARG A 99 -6.06 -6.63 -10.66
N ARG A 100 -4.86 -6.07 -10.72
CA ARG A 100 -3.83 -6.49 -11.69
C ARG A 100 -2.59 -7.08 -11.02
N GLY A 101 -2.69 -7.44 -9.72
CA GLY A 101 -1.59 -8.07 -9.00
C GLY A 101 -0.58 -7.11 -8.40
N ILE A 102 -0.78 -5.81 -8.51
CA ILE A 102 0.18 -4.81 -8.00
C ILE A 102 0.24 -4.85 -6.46
N ALA A 103 -0.92 -4.89 -5.80
CA ALA A 103 -0.96 -4.95 -4.34
C ALA A 103 -0.27 -6.21 -3.81
N ALA A 104 -0.53 -7.36 -4.44
CA ALA A 104 0.10 -8.62 -4.05
C ALA A 104 1.62 -8.56 -4.23
N ALA A 105 2.10 -7.97 -5.32
CA ALA A 105 3.53 -7.83 -5.57
C ALA A 105 4.21 -6.94 -4.54
N LEU A 106 3.58 -5.82 -4.16
CA LEU A 106 4.09 -4.92 -3.13
C LEU A 106 4.14 -5.62 -1.77
N LEU A 107 3.06 -6.29 -1.40
CA LEU A 107 2.98 -7.00 -0.12
C LEU A 107 4.02 -8.12 -0.04
N ASN A 108 4.16 -8.90 -1.10
CA ASN A 108 5.12 -9.99 -1.14
C ASN A 108 6.55 -9.48 -0.97
N GLU A 109 6.89 -8.36 -1.59
CA GLU A 109 8.23 -7.77 -1.45
C GLU A 109 8.49 -7.27 -0.03
N LEU A 110 7.50 -6.63 0.59
CA LEU A 110 7.61 -6.20 1.98
C LEU A 110 7.82 -7.38 2.93
N GLU A 111 7.00 -8.42 2.77
CA GLU A 111 7.11 -9.62 3.61
C GLU A 111 8.43 -10.34 3.41
N ARG A 112 8.91 -10.43 2.16
CA ARG A 112 10.20 -11.02 1.86
C ARG A 112 11.32 -10.29 2.58
N CYS A 113 11.35 -8.97 2.50
CA CYS A 113 12.37 -8.16 3.19
C CYS A 113 12.26 -8.31 4.70
N ALA A 114 11.05 -8.32 5.25
CA ALA A 114 10.85 -8.49 6.68
C ALA A 114 11.35 -9.84 7.18
N ARG A 115 11.08 -10.90 6.42
CA ARG A 115 11.56 -12.24 6.77
C ARG A 115 13.09 -12.32 6.80
N GLU A 116 13.77 -11.59 5.93
CA GLU A 116 15.23 -11.52 5.93
C GLU A 116 15.79 -10.89 7.21
N THR A 117 15.00 -10.09 7.91
CA THR A 117 15.39 -9.48 9.19
C THR A 117 14.86 -10.25 10.39
N GLY A 118 14.29 -11.44 10.19
CA GLY A 118 13.82 -12.32 11.26
C GLY A 118 12.36 -12.15 11.66
N ILE A 119 11.59 -11.34 10.93
CA ILE A 119 10.17 -11.17 11.20
C ILE A 119 9.39 -12.30 10.53
N SER A 120 8.55 -12.98 11.30
CA SER A 120 7.80 -14.14 10.82
C SER A 120 6.28 -13.98 10.92
N SER A 121 5.79 -12.89 11.51
CA SER A 121 4.36 -12.63 11.58
C SER A 121 4.06 -11.20 11.16
N PHE A 122 2.90 -11.01 10.55
CA PHE A 122 2.50 -9.74 9.96
C PHE A 122 1.10 -9.39 10.41
N GLU A 123 0.84 -8.09 10.57
CA GLU A 123 -0.50 -7.62 10.87
C GLU A 123 -0.79 -6.29 10.18
N THR A 124 -2.07 -6.00 10.04
CA THR A 124 -2.54 -4.71 9.54
C THR A 124 -3.97 -4.47 10.01
N TYR A 125 -4.40 -3.22 9.95
CA TYR A 125 -5.80 -2.86 10.11
C TYR A 125 -6.38 -2.66 8.72
N ALA A 126 -7.15 -3.63 8.25
CA ALA A 126 -7.68 -3.60 6.90
C ALA A 126 -8.96 -2.79 6.82
N SER A 127 -9.06 -1.96 5.78
CA SER A 127 -10.33 -1.32 5.44
C SER A 127 -11.35 -2.38 5.00
N ILE A 128 -12.63 -2.03 5.03
CA ILE A 128 -13.69 -2.89 4.51
C ILE A 128 -13.38 -3.28 3.06
N THR A 129 -12.94 -2.30 2.26
CA THR A 129 -12.62 -2.50 0.84
C THR A 129 -11.47 -3.49 0.63
N ALA A 130 -10.47 -3.47 1.49
CA ALA A 130 -9.25 -4.27 1.33
C ALA A 130 -9.32 -5.66 1.97
N ARG A 131 -10.33 -5.93 2.80
CA ARG A 131 -10.39 -7.16 3.58
C ARG A 131 -10.28 -8.43 2.75
N SER A 132 -11.04 -8.53 1.67
CA SER A 132 -11.03 -9.74 0.83
C SER A 132 -9.67 -9.95 0.16
N PHE A 133 -8.98 -8.88 -0.20
CA PHE A 133 -7.62 -8.98 -0.72
C PHE A 133 -6.70 -9.66 0.29
N PHE A 134 -6.71 -9.19 1.54
CA PHE A 134 -5.84 -9.75 2.57
C PHE A 134 -6.18 -11.21 2.90
N GLU A 135 -7.46 -11.55 2.90
CA GLU A 135 -7.87 -12.94 3.12
C GLU A 135 -7.32 -13.87 2.03
N LYS A 136 -7.29 -13.41 0.79
CA LYS A 136 -6.67 -14.16 -0.32
C LYS A 136 -5.16 -14.27 -0.18
N GLN A 137 -4.54 -13.37 0.57
CA GLN A 137 -3.11 -13.40 0.89
C GLN A 137 -2.82 -14.18 2.18
N GLU A 138 -3.80 -14.95 2.64
CA GLU A 138 -3.71 -15.83 3.82
C GLU A 138 -3.64 -15.09 5.17
N TYR A 139 -4.09 -13.83 5.20
CA TYR A 139 -4.31 -13.13 6.46
C TYR A 139 -5.63 -13.60 7.06
N THR A 140 -5.67 -13.73 8.39
CA THR A 140 -6.88 -14.13 9.10
C THR A 140 -7.39 -12.98 9.97
N VAL A 141 -8.72 -12.90 10.11
CA VAL A 141 -9.35 -11.87 10.93
C VAL A 141 -9.17 -12.22 12.40
N GLU A 142 -8.54 -11.33 13.16
CA GLU A 142 -8.37 -11.49 14.60
C GLU A 142 -9.39 -10.68 15.39
N SER A 143 -9.72 -9.49 14.91
CA SER A 143 -10.76 -8.65 15.49
C SER A 143 -11.40 -7.86 14.35
N GLU A 144 -12.33 -6.97 14.67
CA GLU A 144 -13.17 -6.31 13.66
C GLU A 144 -12.40 -5.79 12.43
N ASN A 145 -11.30 -5.08 12.66
CA ASN A 145 -10.51 -4.51 11.55
C ASN A 145 -9.06 -5.01 11.54
N ARG A 146 -8.67 -5.84 12.51
CA ARG A 146 -7.29 -6.33 12.62
C ARG A 146 -7.18 -7.71 12.02
N ILE A 147 -6.25 -7.85 11.08
CA ILE A 147 -5.95 -9.12 10.44
C ILE A 147 -4.47 -9.44 10.59
N ILE A 148 -4.15 -10.71 10.66
CA ILE A 148 -2.77 -11.18 10.86
C ILE A 148 -2.46 -12.33 9.93
N ARG A 149 -1.18 -12.54 9.73
CA ARG A 149 -0.67 -13.66 8.97
C ARG A 149 0.42 -14.40 9.71
#